data_d3c8cef91125f3987b9aaf83dae5576d
#
_entry.id   d3c8cef91125f3987b9aaf83dae5576d
#
_cell.length_a   1.000
_cell.length_b   1.000
_cell.length_c   1.000
_cell.angle_alpha   90.00
_cell.angle_beta   90.00
_cell.angle_gamma   90.00
#
_symmetry.space_group_name_H-M   'P 1'
#
loop_
_entity.id
_entity.type
_entity.pdbx_description
1 polymer ?
#
loop_
_entity_poly.entity_id
_entity_poly.type
_entity_poly.pdbx_seq_one_letter_code
_entity_poly.pdbx_strand_id
1 'polypeptide(L)'
;MRVDKKQLWNQAIKWPLYSVAIIPIFICGAYNFYSFKDIKFLNFFWFTIASILLLLWENLTNDLYDSDTGVDQFKFHSIVNLIKNKKLIFLIAYLSLFLGLLIIYIISLSLSINILILILLSCTLGYLYQGPPFRLGYLGLGEPLCWLAFGPFAFAAGLIALNPIGIYANKIPWRESLLLGTGPALSI
;
A
#
# COMPACT_ATOMS: atom_id res chain seq x y z
N MET A 1 -32.28 -6.26 15.54
CA MET A 1 -31.36 -7.23 14.94
C MET A 1 -30.01 -7.10 15.62
N ARG A 2 -29.54 -8.10 16.40
CA ARG A 2 -28.17 -8.08 16.97
C ARG A 2 -27.20 -8.38 15.85
N VAL A 3 -26.48 -7.36 15.38
CA VAL A 3 -25.40 -7.57 14.40
C VAL A 3 -24.29 -8.34 15.12
N ASP A 4 -23.85 -9.44 14.52
CA ASP A 4 -22.78 -10.27 15.11
C ASP A 4 -21.48 -9.47 15.15
N LYS A 5 -20.90 -9.32 16.35
CA LYS A 5 -19.65 -8.58 16.57
C LYS A 5 -18.50 -9.09 15.69
N LYS A 6 -18.45 -10.41 15.44
CA LYS A 6 -17.46 -11.04 14.55
C LYS A 6 -17.62 -10.58 13.11
N GLN A 7 -18.86 -10.43 12.66
CA GLN A 7 -19.18 -9.98 11.31
C GLN A 7 -18.76 -8.51 11.10
N LEU A 8 -18.98 -7.64 12.11
CA LEU A 8 -18.52 -6.25 12.07
C LEU A 8 -16.99 -6.15 11.97
N TRP A 9 -16.25 -6.95 12.74
CA TRP A 9 -14.79 -6.98 12.67
C TRP A 9 -14.26 -7.46 11.33
N ASN A 10 -14.86 -8.50 10.74
CA ASN A 10 -14.50 -8.96 9.41
C ASN A 10 -14.67 -7.88 8.33
N GLN A 11 -15.75 -7.09 8.44
CA GLN A 11 -15.99 -5.97 7.55
C GLN A 11 -15.01 -4.80 7.79
N ALA A 12 -14.66 -4.53 9.06
CA ALA A 12 -13.74 -3.46 9.44
C ALA A 12 -12.31 -3.71 8.95
N ILE A 13 -11.83 -4.97 9.02
CA ILE A 13 -10.48 -5.34 8.59
C ILE A 13 -10.35 -5.29 7.06
N LYS A 14 -11.47 -5.43 6.32
CA LYS A 14 -11.49 -5.36 4.85
C LYS A 14 -10.46 -6.33 4.22
N TRP A 15 -10.45 -7.60 4.61
CA TRP A 15 -9.48 -8.60 4.14
C TRP A 15 -9.19 -8.56 2.63
N PRO A 16 -10.19 -8.40 1.73
CA PRO A 16 -9.93 -8.32 0.29
C PRO A 16 -9.03 -7.13 -0.10
N LEU A 17 -9.02 -6.05 0.68
CA LEU A 17 -8.19 -4.88 0.40
C LEU A 17 -6.69 -5.22 0.42
N TYR A 18 -6.28 -6.15 1.28
CA TYR A 18 -4.86 -6.53 1.36
C TYR A 18 -4.34 -7.25 0.11
N SER A 19 -5.21 -7.81 -0.72
CA SER A 19 -4.82 -8.33 -2.02
C SER A 19 -4.24 -7.24 -2.94
N VAL A 20 -4.70 -6.00 -2.79
CA VAL A 20 -4.18 -4.83 -3.53
C VAL A 20 -2.70 -4.60 -3.28
N ALA A 21 -2.22 -4.83 -2.04
CA ALA A 21 -0.80 -4.73 -1.71
C ALA A 21 0.01 -5.94 -2.19
N ILE A 22 -0.60 -7.12 -2.19
CA ILE A 22 0.09 -8.39 -2.44
C ILE A 22 0.22 -8.68 -3.94
N ILE A 23 -0.82 -8.45 -4.73
CA ILE A 23 -0.86 -8.75 -6.16
C ILE A 23 0.31 -8.10 -6.94
N PRO A 24 0.63 -6.80 -6.78
CA PRO A 24 1.76 -6.18 -7.46
C PRO A 24 3.08 -6.92 -7.23
N ILE A 25 3.31 -7.37 -5.99
CA ILE A 25 4.56 -8.03 -5.61
C ILE A 25 4.66 -9.42 -6.25
N PHE A 26 3.56 -10.17 -6.27
CA PHE A 26 3.52 -11.48 -6.94
C PHE A 26 3.75 -11.34 -8.45
N ILE A 27 3.15 -10.34 -9.08
CA ILE A 27 3.36 -10.08 -10.52
C ILE A 27 4.83 -9.68 -10.77
N CYS A 28 5.41 -8.80 -9.95
CA CYS A 28 6.82 -8.44 -10.04
C CYS A 28 7.74 -9.66 -9.83
N GLY A 29 7.42 -10.52 -8.87
CA GLY A 29 8.13 -11.78 -8.63
C GLY A 29 8.06 -12.71 -9.82
N ALA A 30 6.86 -12.94 -10.36
CA ALA A 30 6.65 -13.78 -11.55
C ALA A 30 7.38 -13.23 -12.78
N TYR A 31 7.35 -11.92 -13.00
CA TYR A 31 8.07 -11.28 -14.10
C TYR A 31 9.59 -11.45 -13.97
N ASN A 32 10.16 -11.18 -12.78
CA ASN A 32 11.59 -11.37 -12.55
C ASN A 32 11.99 -12.84 -12.72
N PHE A 33 11.22 -13.78 -12.18
CA PHE A 33 11.47 -15.20 -12.34
C PHE A 33 11.38 -15.64 -13.81
N TYR A 34 10.39 -15.18 -14.55
CA TYR A 34 10.27 -15.48 -15.98
C TYR A 34 11.46 -14.97 -16.77
N SER A 35 11.88 -13.72 -16.51
CA SER A 35 12.91 -13.02 -17.26
C SER A 35 14.33 -13.45 -16.91
N PHE A 36 14.59 -13.76 -15.63
CA PHE A 36 15.94 -13.99 -15.08
C PHE A 36 16.12 -15.40 -14.49
N LYS A 37 15.04 -16.20 -14.44
CA LYS A 37 15.02 -17.56 -13.86
C LYS A 37 15.36 -17.61 -12.37
N ASP A 38 15.34 -16.45 -11.71
CA ASP A 38 15.64 -16.29 -10.29
C ASP A 38 14.94 -15.04 -9.73
N ILE A 39 14.78 -14.98 -8.41
CA ILE A 39 14.27 -13.81 -7.65
C ILE A 39 15.01 -13.67 -6.33
N LYS A 40 15.09 -12.48 -5.80
CA LYS A 40 15.53 -12.23 -4.41
C LYS A 40 14.43 -12.62 -3.42
N PHE A 41 14.36 -13.93 -3.07
CA PHE A 41 13.27 -14.48 -2.26
C PHE A 41 13.13 -13.80 -0.89
N LEU A 42 14.24 -13.48 -0.23
CA LEU A 42 14.21 -12.76 1.05
C LEU A 42 13.59 -11.37 0.92
N ASN A 43 13.91 -10.66 -0.18
CA ASN A 43 13.31 -9.36 -0.45
C ASN A 43 11.82 -9.50 -0.82
N PHE A 44 11.43 -10.56 -1.54
CA PHE A 44 10.03 -10.85 -1.81
C PHE A 44 9.22 -10.95 -0.52
N PHE A 45 9.72 -11.72 0.45
CA PHE A 45 9.08 -11.89 1.75
C PHE A 45 8.97 -10.55 2.52
N TRP A 46 10.08 -9.84 2.69
CA TRP A 46 10.10 -8.60 3.46
C TRP A 46 9.35 -7.46 2.77
N PHE A 47 9.44 -7.37 1.44
CA PHE A 47 8.70 -6.37 0.68
C PHE A 47 7.18 -6.62 0.78
N THR A 48 6.74 -7.89 0.80
CA THR A 48 5.33 -8.24 1.03
C THR A 48 4.86 -7.79 2.41
N ILE A 49 5.64 -8.06 3.47
CA ILE A 49 5.32 -7.60 4.82
C ILE A 49 5.23 -6.07 4.87
N ALA A 50 6.21 -5.38 4.29
CA ALA A 50 6.21 -3.91 4.25
C ALA A 50 4.96 -3.37 3.55
N SER A 51 4.58 -3.93 2.41
CA SER A 51 3.39 -3.49 1.67
C SER A 51 2.09 -3.71 2.44
N ILE A 52 1.96 -4.82 3.18
CA ILE A 52 0.82 -5.07 4.06
C ILE A 52 0.78 -4.02 5.19
N LEU A 53 1.92 -3.68 5.80
CA LEU A 53 2.00 -2.66 6.85
C LEU A 53 1.65 -1.26 6.33
N LEU A 54 2.11 -0.90 5.14
CA LEU A 54 1.79 0.37 4.50
C LEU A 54 0.30 0.47 4.16
N LEU A 55 -0.31 -0.61 3.66
CA LEU A 55 -1.74 -0.64 3.39
C LEU A 55 -2.57 -0.65 4.68
N LEU A 56 -2.09 -1.27 5.75
CA LEU A 56 -2.70 -1.19 7.08
C LEU A 56 -2.74 0.26 7.58
N TRP A 57 -1.62 0.99 7.45
CA TRP A 57 -1.59 2.43 7.74
C TRP A 57 -2.64 3.19 6.94
N GLU A 58 -2.71 2.97 5.65
CA GLU A 58 -3.66 3.64 4.76
C GLU A 58 -5.11 3.36 5.16
N ASN A 59 -5.45 2.10 5.42
CA ASN A 59 -6.80 1.71 5.83
C ASN A 59 -7.20 2.30 7.19
N LEU A 60 -6.29 2.31 8.18
CA LEU A 60 -6.55 2.87 9.49
C LEU A 60 -6.69 4.40 9.47
N THR A 61 -5.84 5.08 8.72
CA THR A 61 -5.91 6.55 8.59
C THR A 61 -7.11 6.98 7.78
N ASN A 62 -7.54 6.20 6.79
CA ASN A 62 -8.78 6.46 6.06
C ASN A 62 -9.98 6.48 7.02
N ASP A 63 -10.21 5.40 7.78
CA ASP A 63 -11.30 5.33 8.76
C ASP A 63 -11.19 6.45 9.83
N LEU A 64 -9.95 6.83 10.23
CA LEU A 64 -9.71 7.89 11.19
C LEU A 64 -10.13 9.26 10.66
N TYR A 65 -9.66 9.62 9.46
CA TYR A 65 -9.93 10.93 8.84
C TYR A 65 -11.39 11.06 8.38
N ASP A 66 -12.01 9.96 7.92
CA ASP A 66 -13.43 9.93 7.58
C ASP A 66 -14.31 10.15 8.82
N SER A 67 -13.88 9.65 9.98
CA SER A 67 -14.60 9.89 11.25
C SER A 67 -14.60 11.37 11.68
N ASP A 68 -13.65 12.18 11.19
CA ASP A 68 -13.57 13.61 11.49
C ASP A 68 -14.45 14.45 10.54
N THR A 69 -14.81 13.90 9.37
CA THR A 69 -15.70 14.58 8.42
C THR A 69 -17.19 14.30 8.66
N GLY A 70 -17.49 13.31 9.48
CA GLY A 70 -18.85 12.84 9.70
C GLY A 70 -19.44 11.97 8.59
N VAL A 71 -18.66 11.65 7.54
CA VAL A 71 -19.08 10.76 6.45
C VAL A 71 -19.39 9.35 6.97
N ASP A 72 -18.63 8.90 7.96
CA ASP A 72 -18.73 7.56 8.53
C ASP A 72 -19.66 7.43 9.75
N GLN A 73 -20.50 8.44 10.03
CA GLN A 73 -21.38 8.43 11.23
C GLN A 73 -22.30 7.20 11.30
N PHE A 74 -22.75 6.70 10.15
CA PHE A 74 -23.64 5.55 10.06
C PHE A 74 -22.92 4.23 9.70
N LYS A 75 -21.60 4.24 9.59
CA LYS A 75 -20.79 3.06 9.24
C LYS A 75 -20.42 2.27 10.50
N PHE A 76 -21.33 1.39 10.93
CA PHE A 76 -21.17 0.59 12.15
C PHE A 76 -19.90 -0.29 12.17
N HIS A 77 -19.36 -0.64 11.00
CA HIS A 77 -18.15 -1.44 10.81
C HIS A 77 -16.87 -0.60 10.64
N SER A 78 -16.89 0.72 10.83
CA SER A 78 -15.66 1.51 10.91
C SER A 78 -14.83 1.10 12.12
N ILE A 79 -13.51 0.97 11.95
CA ILE A 79 -12.58 0.62 13.05
C ILE A 79 -12.70 1.63 14.19
N VAL A 80 -12.92 2.91 13.87
CA VAL A 80 -13.10 3.98 14.87
C VAL A 80 -14.35 3.73 15.72
N ASN A 81 -15.45 3.32 15.10
CA ASN A 81 -16.70 3.03 15.82
C ASN A 81 -16.61 1.75 16.66
N LEU A 82 -15.80 0.78 16.26
CA LEU A 82 -15.60 -0.47 16.99
C LEU A 82 -14.66 -0.31 18.19
N ILE A 83 -13.53 0.36 18.01
CA ILE A 83 -12.48 0.52 19.04
C ILE A 83 -12.80 1.69 19.98
N LYS A 84 -13.45 2.76 19.48
CA LYS A 84 -13.79 4.00 20.21
C LYS A 84 -12.59 4.71 20.85
N ASN A 85 -11.38 4.42 20.39
CA ASN A 85 -10.14 5.05 20.85
C ASN A 85 -9.31 5.51 19.66
N LYS A 86 -9.55 6.74 19.20
CA LYS A 86 -8.86 7.34 18.05
C LYS A 86 -7.34 7.42 18.25
N LYS A 87 -6.87 7.68 19.50
CA LYS A 87 -5.44 7.78 19.80
C LYS A 87 -4.72 6.44 19.59
N LEU A 88 -5.36 5.33 19.99
CA LEU A 88 -4.81 3.99 19.78
C LEU A 88 -4.74 3.65 18.30
N ILE A 89 -5.80 3.95 17.54
CA ILE A 89 -5.83 3.72 16.09
C ILE A 89 -4.74 4.53 15.39
N PHE A 90 -4.59 5.80 15.76
CA PHE A 90 -3.53 6.66 15.25
C PHE A 90 -2.15 6.08 15.53
N LEU A 91 -1.90 5.63 16.76
CA LEU A 91 -0.62 5.04 17.15
C LEU A 91 -0.30 3.79 16.33
N ILE A 92 -1.27 2.87 16.18
CA ILE A 92 -1.09 1.64 15.40
C ILE A 92 -0.85 1.97 13.92
N ALA A 93 -1.60 2.91 13.36
CA ALA A 93 -1.45 3.35 11.98
C ALA A 93 -0.03 3.88 11.70
N TYR A 94 0.43 4.84 12.50
CA TYR A 94 1.75 5.42 12.28
C TYR A 94 2.91 4.51 12.66
N LEU A 95 2.70 3.58 13.60
CA LEU A 95 3.68 2.52 13.87
C LEU A 95 3.80 1.56 12.66
N SER A 96 2.69 1.19 12.03
CA SER A 96 2.73 0.35 10.83
C SER A 96 3.38 1.07 9.65
N LEU A 97 3.12 2.37 9.44
CA LEU A 97 3.84 3.18 8.46
C LEU A 97 5.36 3.18 8.73
N PHE A 98 5.75 3.46 9.97
CA PHE A 98 7.17 3.48 10.35
C PHE A 98 7.86 2.14 10.11
N LEU A 99 7.27 1.04 10.55
CA LEU A 99 7.83 -0.30 10.37
C LEU A 99 7.87 -0.69 8.88
N GLY A 100 6.83 -0.39 8.12
CA GLY A 100 6.80 -0.62 6.67
C GLY A 100 7.91 0.14 5.95
N LEU A 101 8.05 1.44 6.22
CA LEU A 101 9.11 2.27 5.63
C LEU A 101 10.51 1.87 6.10
N LEU A 102 10.66 1.40 7.33
CA LEU A 102 11.95 0.90 7.84
C LEU A 102 12.40 -0.34 7.06
N ILE A 103 11.50 -1.28 6.79
CA ILE A 103 11.81 -2.47 5.98
C ILE A 103 12.19 -2.04 4.55
N ILE A 104 11.41 -1.15 3.93
CA ILE A 104 11.71 -0.63 2.58
C ILE A 104 13.07 0.08 2.56
N TYR A 105 13.38 0.87 3.59
CA TYR A 105 14.68 1.54 3.72
C TYR A 105 15.84 0.52 3.76
N ILE A 106 15.72 -0.54 4.58
CA ILE A 106 16.73 -1.59 4.67
C ILE A 106 16.94 -2.28 3.31
N ILE A 107 15.86 -2.61 2.60
CA ILE A 107 15.94 -3.18 1.25
C ILE A 107 16.63 -2.20 0.28
N SER A 108 16.30 -0.91 0.37
CA SER A 108 16.85 0.12 -0.51
C SER A 108 18.35 0.32 -0.35
N LEU A 109 18.87 0.21 0.87
CA LEU A 109 20.31 0.34 1.15
C LEU A 109 21.15 -0.71 0.41
N SER A 110 20.60 -1.90 0.21
CA SER A 110 21.33 -3.01 -0.43
C SER A 110 21.17 -3.05 -1.95
N LEU A 111 20.26 -2.27 -2.53
CA LEU A 111 19.90 -2.38 -3.94
C LEU A 111 19.88 -1.04 -4.66
N SER A 112 18.93 -0.16 -4.33
CA SER A 112 18.74 1.14 -4.98
C SER A 112 17.86 2.05 -4.13
N ILE A 113 18.28 3.28 -3.94
CA ILE A 113 17.51 4.32 -3.26
C ILE A 113 16.18 4.61 -3.97
N ASN A 114 16.07 4.30 -5.27
CA ASN A 114 14.85 4.48 -6.03
C ASN A 114 13.67 3.71 -5.44
N ILE A 115 13.91 2.55 -4.79
CA ILE A 115 12.86 1.78 -4.10
C ILE A 115 12.20 2.64 -3.03
N LEU A 116 13.01 3.26 -2.15
CA LEU A 116 12.51 4.12 -1.09
C LEU A 116 11.77 5.35 -1.64
N ILE A 117 12.34 6.01 -2.64
CA ILE A 117 11.73 7.19 -3.27
C ILE A 117 10.35 6.86 -3.85
N LEU A 118 10.24 5.77 -4.60
CA LEU A 118 8.98 5.33 -5.22
C LEU A 118 7.91 4.99 -4.18
N ILE A 119 8.30 4.30 -3.11
CA ILE A 119 7.35 3.96 -2.02
C ILE A 119 6.96 5.21 -1.23
N LEU A 120 7.88 6.14 -0.97
CA LEU A 120 7.54 7.42 -0.33
C LEU A 120 6.58 8.25 -1.19
N LEU A 121 6.76 8.26 -2.51
CA LEU A 121 5.81 8.89 -3.43
C LEU A 121 4.44 8.21 -3.37
N SER A 122 4.37 6.86 -3.35
CA SER A 122 3.12 6.13 -3.18
C SER A 122 2.42 6.47 -1.86
N CYS A 123 3.15 6.49 -0.74
CA CYS A 123 2.59 6.88 0.57
C CYS A 123 2.12 8.34 0.58
N THR A 124 2.84 9.23 -0.11
CA THR A 124 2.42 10.64 -0.25
C THR A 124 1.11 10.75 -1.02
N LEU A 125 0.95 10.00 -2.12
CA LEU A 125 -0.30 9.96 -2.87
C LEU A 125 -1.46 9.41 -2.02
N GLY A 126 -1.22 8.35 -1.24
CA GLY A 126 -2.18 7.81 -0.29
C GLY A 126 -2.60 8.84 0.77
N TYR A 127 -1.65 9.58 1.33
CA TYR A 127 -1.98 10.67 2.24
C TYR A 127 -2.78 11.79 1.56
N LEU A 128 -2.39 12.22 0.37
CA LEU A 128 -3.13 13.24 -0.40
C LEU A 128 -4.55 12.79 -0.73
N TYR A 129 -4.75 11.49 -0.95
CA TYR A 129 -6.07 10.91 -1.22
C TYR A 129 -7.06 11.18 -0.08
N GLN A 130 -6.68 10.92 1.17
CA GLN A 130 -7.59 10.89 2.32
C GLN A 130 -7.26 11.91 3.42
N GLY A 131 -5.99 12.37 3.49
CA GLY A 131 -5.49 13.19 4.59
C GLY A 131 -5.90 14.66 4.49
N PRO A 132 -6.15 15.31 5.66
CA PRO A 132 -6.37 16.73 5.68
C PRO A 132 -5.06 17.49 5.37
N PRO A 133 -5.10 18.69 4.77
CA PRO A 133 -6.30 19.40 4.31
C PRO A 133 -6.78 18.99 2.91
N PHE A 134 -6.02 18.12 2.20
CA PHE A 134 -6.17 17.90 0.76
C PHE A 134 -7.39 17.06 0.41
N ARG A 135 -7.50 15.84 0.93
CA ARG A 135 -8.62 14.91 0.70
C ARG A 135 -9.05 14.82 -0.76
N LEU A 136 -8.09 14.64 -1.65
CA LEU A 136 -8.30 14.69 -3.11
C LEU A 136 -9.24 13.59 -3.61
N GLY A 137 -9.39 12.49 -2.86
CA GLY A 137 -10.38 11.45 -3.15
C GLY A 137 -11.81 11.98 -3.19
N TYR A 138 -12.16 12.94 -2.33
CA TYR A 138 -13.49 13.58 -2.34
C TYR A 138 -13.71 14.55 -3.52
N LEU A 139 -12.63 14.97 -4.18
CA LEU A 139 -12.67 15.83 -5.36
C LEU A 139 -12.72 15.04 -6.68
N GLY A 140 -12.90 13.72 -6.62
CA GLY A 140 -12.91 12.86 -7.81
C GLY A 140 -11.53 12.51 -8.37
N LEU A 141 -10.46 12.84 -7.65
CA LEU A 141 -9.08 12.51 -8.06
C LEU A 141 -8.59 11.18 -7.49
N GLY A 142 -9.49 10.39 -6.88
CA GLY A 142 -9.15 9.11 -6.25
C GLY A 142 -8.53 8.11 -7.21
N GLU A 143 -9.18 7.87 -8.34
CA GLU A 143 -8.73 6.89 -9.34
C GLU A 143 -7.31 7.18 -9.87
N PRO A 144 -6.97 8.39 -10.36
CA PRO A 144 -5.61 8.67 -10.81
C PRO A 144 -4.55 8.57 -9.70
N LEU A 145 -4.88 8.93 -8.46
CA LEU A 145 -3.96 8.78 -7.34
C LEU A 145 -3.69 7.31 -7.01
N CYS A 146 -4.75 6.49 -6.95
CA CYS A 146 -4.62 5.05 -6.75
C CYS A 146 -3.85 4.39 -7.90
N TRP A 147 -4.17 4.77 -9.15
CA TRP A 147 -3.45 4.24 -10.30
C TRP A 147 -1.95 4.53 -10.24
N LEU A 148 -1.54 5.76 -9.92
CA LEU A 148 -0.12 6.12 -9.79
C LEU A 148 0.56 5.35 -8.65
N ALA A 149 -0.08 5.29 -7.47
CA ALA A 149 0.49 4.69 -6.28
C ALA A 149 0.64 3.17 -6.41
N PHE A 150 -0.44 2.46 -6.76
CA PHE A 150 -0.47 1.00 -6.83
C PHE A 150 -0.06 0.44 -8.20
N GLY A 151 -0.08 1.24 -9.24
CA GLY A 151 0.40 0.89 -10.58
C GLY A 151 1.90 1.20 -10.73
N PRO A 152 2.25 2.27 -11.45
CA PRO A 152 3.64 2.52 -11.85
C PRO A 152 4.64 2.53 -10.69
N PHE A 153 4.32 3.18 -9.56
CA PHE A 153 5.29 3.35 -8.48
C PHE A 153 5.50 2.05 -7.70
N ALA A 154 4.43 1.37 -7.29
CA ALA A 154 4.54 0.11 -6.57
C ALA A 154 5.20 -0.97 -7.42
N PHE A 155 4.83 -1.07 -8.72
CA PHE A 155 5.44 -2.04 -9.63
C PHE A 155 6.91 -1.72 -9.91
N ALA A 156 7.29 -0.46 -10.14
CA ALA A 156 8.68 -0.09 -10.35
C ALA A 156 9.54 -0.44 -9.11
N ALA A 157 9.05 -0.11 -7.90
CA ALA A 157 9.73 -0.46 -6.66
C ALA A 157 9.88 -1.98 -6.50
N GLY A 158 8.81 -2.75 -6.75
CA GLY A 158 8.81 -4.20 -6.67
C GLY A 158 9.75 -4.85 -7.70
N LEU A 159 9.75 -4.38 -8.94
CA LEU A 159 10.66 -4.87 -9.97
C LEU A 159 12.13 -4.67 -9.59
N ILE A 160 12.48 -3.51 -9.03
CA ILE A 160 13.84 -3.22 -8.55
C ILE A 160 14.19 -4.12 -7.35
N ALA A 161 13.29 -4.19 -6.37
CA ALA A 161 13.52 -4.91 -5.11
C ALA A 161 13.72 -6.42 -5.30
N LEU A 162 13.04 -7.01 -6.28
CA LEU A 162 13.05 -8.45 -6.53
C LEU A 162 14.04 -8.89 -7.60
N ASN A 163 14.70 -7.93 -8.29
CA ASN A 163 15.62 -8.26 -9.38
C ASN A 163 16.89 -8.97 -8.85
N PRO A 164 17.21 -10.18 -9.33
CA PRO A 164 18.35 -10.96 -8.81
C PRO A 164 19.70 -10.37 -9.17
N ILE A 165 19.85 -9.82 -10.37
CA ILE A 165 21.13 -9.38 -10.94
C ILE A 165 21.35 -7.86 -10.89
N GLY A 166 20.42 -7.11 -10.30
CA GLY A 166 20.59 -5.67 -10.07
C GLY A 166 20.55 -4.77 -11.34
N ILE A 167 19.96 -5.25 -12.43
CA ILE A 167 19.85 -4.48 -13.70
C ILE A 167 19.18 -3.11 -13.48
N TYR A 168 18.24 -3.05 -12.54
CA TYR A 168 17.49 -1.82 -12.27
C TYR A 168 18.10 -0.96 -11.14
N ALA A 169 19.33 -1.23 -10.70
CA ALA A 169 19.95 -0.48 -9.60
C ALA A 169 20.03 1.03 -9.89
N ASN A 170 20.36 1.40 -11.13
CA ASN A 170 20.53 2.80 -11.55
C ASN A 170 19.45 3.30 -12.53
N LYS A 171 18.45 2.46 -12.85
CA LYS A 171 17.39 2.81 -13.81
C LYS A 171 16.04 2.30 -13.35
N ILE A 172 15.06 3.18 -13.31
CA ILE A 172 13.68 2.80 -12.97
C ILE A 172 13.05 2.12 -14.20
N PRO A 173 12.47 0.92 -14.05
CA PRO A 173 11.83 0.17 -15.12
C PRO A 173 10.42 0.70 -15.45
N TRP A 174 10.32 1.94 -15.93
CA TRP A 174 9.04 2.60 -16.20
C TRP A 174 8.17 1.85 -17.21
N ARG A 175 8.78 1.34 -18.29
CA ARG A 175 8.04 0.62 -19.33
C ARG A 175 7.37 -0.63 -18.74
N GLU A 176 8.13 -1.44 -18.04
CA GLU A 176 7.66 -2.69 -17.42
C GLU A 176 6.61 -2.40 -16.33
N SER A 177 6.86 -1.39 -15.50
CA SER A 177 5.95 -1.02 -14.41
C SER A 177 4.61 -0.48 -14.93
N LEU A 178 4.60 0.30 -15.99
CA LEU A 178 3.37 0.77 -16.65
C LEU A 178 2.59 -0.39 -17.29
N LEU A 179 3.28 -1.27 -18.03
CA LEU A 179 2.62 -2.40 -18.68
C LEU A 179 2.03 -3.39 -17.69
N LEU A 180 2.75 -3.72 -16.63
CA LEU A 180 2.31 -4.70 -15.63
C LEU A 180 1.34 -4.10 -14.61
N GLY A 181 1.53 -2.84 -14.25
CA GLY A 181 0.82 -2.20 -13.14
C GLY A 181 -0.50 -1.53 -13.52
N THR A 182 -0.67 -1.11 -14.79
CA THR A 182 -1.87 -0.35 -15.17
C THR A 182 -3.16 -1.18 -15.05
N GLY A 183 -3.16 -2.43 -15.50
CA GLY A 183 -4.34 -3.30 -15.41
C GLY A 183 -4.80 -3.54 -13.97
N PRO A 184 -3.93 -4.09 -13.10
CA PRO A 184 -4.26 -4.30 -11.69
C PRO A 184 -4.66 -3.01 -10.96
N ALA A 185 -3.97 -1.90 -11.20
CA ALA A 185 -4.26 -0.63 -10.53
C ALA A 185 -5.59 0.00 -10.93
N LEU A 186 -6.07 -0.24 -12.15
CA LEU A 186 -7.40 0.21 -12.61
C LEU A 186 -8.54 -0.69 -12.12
N SER A 187 -8.24 -1.84 -11.52
CA SER A 187 -9.24 -2.75 -10.94
C SER A 187 -9.52 -2.49 -9.45
N ILE A 188 -8.83 -1.52 -8.85
CA ILE A 188 -8.99 -1.08 -7.46
C ILE A 188 -10.05 0.01 -7.39
#